data_fb459e8236ba3893faad20aa5611587d
#
_entry.id   fb459e8236ba3893faad20aa5611587d
#
_cell.length_a   1.000
_cell.length_b   1.000
_cell.length_c   1.000
_cell.angle_alpha   90.00
_cell.angle_beta   90.00
_cell.angle_gamma   90.00
#
_symmetry.space_group_name_H-M   'P 1'
#
loop_
_entity.id
_entity.type
_entity.pdbx_description
1 polymer ?
#
loop_
_entity_poly.entity_id
_entity_poly.type
_entity_poly.pdbx_seq_one_letter_code
_entity_poly.pdbx_strand_id
1 'polypeptide(L)'
;MYRYFSVKIGLLLILLGMVSCAEHLEDMSQGDTSLLKVRGVFSDFASVGSAAGAGEGVSEMKACLFQNGLLTKVYKDLQTTDNLEYSLGVNRLSGTLYMLADTEQLIDWNNLQPQSVTEEEWLQMAASSEKGQPHPFWTGKVSLDSLTSGKQTLSVNMKRGVARFDLLVRGTAISVHRLTLKNVRQQGYLFEQNAVSSPKDVTSDDRVCEFAAPLQKDSVGVAYVYEQKNPELMVSVDVSIAGRSYTLEEYLMEDVKRNTVYTLTVRKELLTEELRLEIEEWNKEGDIALTPDLNSAIHFDVESLVLPEGVSVNAGRDVMTLPASALDFELQIDCDNELEWINDPSLPFVVEPVGTTWQDANRFRLRKPLLPPGYPEEEALVRFRRKGLQGVYDEDSLKIVLLANPIQLEGELVFGKDDYLCDFARYVDNELGRMTLPEGYELLARFQNEDAWIKVEQVSARSNTYRVVGGWRP
;
A
#
# COMPACT_ATOMS: atom_id res chain seq x y z
N MET A 1 59.22 60.81 19.22
CA MET A 1 57.89 61.08 19.80
C MET A 1 56.73 61.02 18.76
N TYR A 2 56.96 60.52 17.54
CA TYR A 2 55.99 60.47 16.44
C TYR A 2 55.40 59.06 16.11
N ARG A 3 55.92 58.01 16.71
CA ARG A 3 55.45 56.64 16.43
C ARG A 3 54.29 56.15 17.32
N TYR A 4 54.04 56.83 18.42
CA TYR A 4 52.94 56.44 19.37
C TYR A 4 51.59 57.12 19.03
N PHE A 5 51.59 58.19 18.26
CA PHE A 5 50.37 58.91 17.88
C PHE A 5 49.60 58.24 16.76
N SER A 6 50.31 57.57 15.81
CA SER A 6 49.72 56.90 14.66
C SER A 6 48.94 55.61 15.07
N VAL A 7 49.39 54.91 16.10
CA VAL A 7 48.73 53.64 16.54
C VAL A 7 47.43 53.93 17.29
N LYS A 8 47.36 55.05 18.05
CA LYS A 8 46.12 55.40 18.75
C LYS A 8 45.01 55.93 17.83
N ILE A 9 45.36 56.60 16.73
CA ILE A 9 44.40 57.06 15.73
C ILE A 9 43.90 55.90 14.89
N GLY A 10 44.75 54.94 14.56
CA GLY A 10 44.32 53.71 13.85
C GLY A 10 43.38 52.82 14.68
N LEU A 11 43.63 52.71 15.98
CA LEU A 11 42.78 51.94 16.91
C LEU A 11 41.45 52.66 17.18
N LEU A 12 41.42 53.98 17.19
CA LEU A 12 40.19 54.76 17.35
C LEU A 12 39.31 54.71 16.08
N LEU A 13 39.90 54.68 14.87
CA LEU A 13 39.16 54.51 13.64
C LEU A 13 38.59 53.09 13.43
N ILE A 14 39.25 52.05 13.98
CA ILE A 14 38.74 50.68 13.94
C ILE A 14 37.57 50.52 14.98
N LEU A 15 37.62 51.18 16.12
CA LEU A 15 36.52 51.22 17.07
C LEU A 15 35.30 52.04 16.57
N LEU A 16 35.51 53.11 15.80
CA LEU A 16 34.41 53.85 15.19
C LEU A 16 33.78 53.10 13.99
N GLY A 17 34.55 52.21 13.29
CA GLY A 17 34.02 51.36 12.23
C GLY A 17 33.14 50.21 12.75
N MET A 18 33.27 49.77 13.99
CA MET A 18 32.42 48.69 14.58
C MET A 18 31.17 49.24 15.22
N VAL A 19 31.06 50.52 15.55
CA VAL A 19 29.84 51.16 16.02
C VAL A 19 28.89 51.54 14.87
N SER A 20 29.41 51.75 13.64
CA SER A 20 28.59 52.10 12.48
C SER A 20 27.82 50.92 11.87
N CYS A 21 28.09 49.66 12.27
CA CYS A 21 27.29 48.51 11.83
C CYS A 21 26.17 48.14 12.82
N ALA A 22 26.03 48.86 13.97
CA ALA A 22 24.99 48.59 14.94
C ALA A 22 23.79 49.54 14.86
N GLU A 23 23.85 50.58 13.99
CA GLU A 23 22.77 51.57 13.88
C GLU A 23 21.83 51.38 12.68
N HIS A 24 21.90 50.21 12.00
CA HIS A 24 20.95 49.91 10.94
C HIS A 24 20.04 48.70 11.27
N LEU A 25 19.86 48.41 12.57
CA LEU A 25 18.97 47.36 13.10
C LEU A 25 17.86 47.91 14.04
N GLU A 26 17.70 49.21 14.10
CA GLU A 26 16.61 49.83 14.89
C GLU A 26 15.69 50.67 14.03
N ASP A 27 14.95 50.05 13.14
CA ASP A 27 13.61 50.50 12.78
C ASP A 27 12.77 49.39 12.12
N MET A 28 12.66 48.27 12.82
CA MET A 28 11.52 47.35 12.64
C MET A 28 10.74 47.36 13.93
N SER A 29 9.60 48.05 13.89
CA SER A 29 8.60 48.06 14.95
C SER A 29 8.43 46.70 15.59
N GLN A 30 8.63 46.62 16.91
CA GLN A 30 8.34 45.47 17.76
C GLN A 30 6.88 45.00 17.60
N GLY A 31 6.67 44.07 16.66
CA GLY A 31 5.65 43.08 16.75
C GLY A 31 6.37 41.76 16.96
N ASP A 32 6.14 41.09 18.06
CA ASP A 32 6.66 39.75 18.36
C ASP A 32 6.30 38.82 17.21
N THR A 33 7.22 38.66 16.25
CA THR A 33 7.03 37.75 15.11
C THR A 33 7.39 36.35 15.61
N SER A 34 6.37 35.55 15.86
CA SER A 34 6.57 34.14 16.19
C SER A 34 6.95 33.35 14.95
N LEU A 35 8.01 32.56 15.02
CA LEU A 35 8.37 31.64 13.96
C LEU A 35 7.57 30.35 14.11
N LEU A 36 6.65 30.13 13.17
CA LEU A 36 5.82 28.94 13.09
C LEU A 36 6.48 27.91 12.16
N LYS A 37 6.72 26.70 12.63
CA LYS A 37 7.10 25.58 11.77
C LYS A 37 5.88 24.83 11.29
N VAL A 38 5.78 24.64 9.98
CA VAL A 38 4.67 23.96 9.34
C VAL A 38 5.18 22.83 8.46
N ARG A 39 4.59 21.66 8.55
CA ARG A 39 4.91 20.49 7.74
C ARG A 39 3.72 20.14 6.86
N GLY A 40 3.94 20.06 5.54
CA GLY A 40 2.96 19.51 4.62
C GLY A 40 2.94 17.98 4.72
N VAL A 41 1.76 17.41 4.96
CA VAL A 41 1.52 15.97 4.92
C VAL A 41 0.67 15.71 3.68
N PHE A 42 1.28 15.14 2.65
CA PHE A 42 0.62 14.89 1.37
C PHE A 42 -0.09 13.54 1.40
N SER A 43 -1.37 13.54 1.06
CA SER A 43 -2.10 12.30 0.81
C SER A 43 -1.75 11.82 -0.59
N ASP A 44 -1.18 10.62 -0.71
CA ASP A 44 -0.99 10.01 -2.01
C ASP A 44 -2.31 9.51 -2.59
N PHE A 45 -2.42 9.58 -3.92
CA PHE A 45 -3.18 8.54 -4.60
C PHE A 45 -2.42 7.24 -4.32
N ALA A 46 -3.03 6.26 -3.72
CA ALA A 46 -2.42 4.96 -3.59
C ALA A 46 -2.06 4.50 -5.02
N SER A 47 -0.77 4.42 -5.30
CA SER A 47 -0.25 4.16 -6.64
C SER A 47 0.09 2.70 -6.78
N VAL A 48 -0.39 2.11 -7.85
CA VAL A 48 0.16 0.86 -8.36
C VAL A 48 1.57 1.13 -8.87
N GLY A 49 2.56 0.55 -8.23
CA GLY A 49 3.88 0.35 -8.86
C GLY A 49 5.01 1.30 -8.53
N SER A 50 4.84 2.33 -7.79
CA SER A 50 5.88 2.98 -7.00
C SER A 50 5.20 3.89 -6.00
N ALA A 51 5.56 3.75 -4.74
CA ALA A 51 5.36 4.81 -3.79
C ALA A 51 6.16 6.02 -4.31
N ALA A 52 5.54 6.86 -5.12
CA ALA A 52 5.97 8.22 -5.22
C ALA A 52 5.92 8.72 -3.78
N GLY A 53 7.06 9.02 -3.20
CA GLY A 53 7.12 9.46 -1.81
C GLY A 53 6.13 10.59 -1.60
N ALA A 54 5.43 10.59 -0.49
CA ALA A 54 4.48 11.65 -0.17
C ALA A 54 5.13 13.01 -0.45
N GLY A 55 4.62 13.76 -1.43
CA GLY A 55 5.22 15.00 -1.91
C GLY A 55 6.19 14.88 -3.09
N GLU A 56 6.46 13.68 -3.64
CA GLU A 56 7.18 13.58 -4.91
C GLU A 56 6.38 14.26 -6.04
N GLY A 57 7.06 15.16 -6.76
CA GLY A 57 6.46 15.95 -7.84
C GLY A 57 5.89 17.29 -7.41
N VAL A 58 5.93 17.66 -6.12
CA VAL A 58 5.61 19.03 -5.69
C VAL A 58 6.77 19.95 -6.06
N SER A 59 6.54 20.87 -6.99
CA SER A 59 7.58 21.79 -7.48
C SER A 59 7.59 23.10 -6.69
N GLU A 60 6.44 23.58 -6.24
CA GLU A 60 6.29 24.84 -5.55
C GLU A 60 5.28 24.78 -4.41
N MET A 61 5.61 25.45 -3.32
CA MET A 61 4.75 25.57 -2.15
C MET A 61 4.53 27.03 -1.82
N LYS A 62 3.27 27.36 -1.55
CA LYS A 62 2.85 28.70 -1.11
C LYS A 62 1.91 28.61 0.08
N ALA A 63 1.75 29.72 0.81
CA ALA A 63 0.79 29.76 1.89
C ALA A 63 0.11 31.13 2.01
N CYS A 64 -1.12 31.13 2.53
CA CYS A 64 -1.90 32.31 2.82
C CYS A 64 -2.43 32.24 4.24
N LEU A 65 -2.25 33.32 5.00
CA LEU A 65 -2.79 33.45 6.36
C LEU A 65 -3.99 34.37 6.34
N PHE A 66 -5.11 33.86 6.80
CA PHE A 66 -6.36 34.62 7.01
C PHE A 66 -6.59 34.85 8.50
N GLN A 67 -6.87 36.09 8.87
CA GLN A 67 -7.21 36.47 10.24
C GLN A 67 -8.42 37.37 10.21
N ASN A 68 -9.39 37.13 11.09
CA ASN A 68 -10.68 37.82 11.11
C ASN A 68 -11.39 37.81 9.75
N GLY A 69 -11.28 36.73 8.98
CA GLY A 69 -11.91 36.57 7.68
C GLY A 69 -11.25 37.34 6.53
N LEU A 70 -10.06 37.93 6.72
CA LEU A 70 -9.33 38.67 5.69
C LEU A 70 -7.92 38.08 5.49
N LEU A 71 -7.45 38.10 4.25
CA LEU A 71 -6.08 37.73 3.92
C LEU A 71 -5.10 38.74 4.57
N THR A 72 -4.25 38.26 5.47
CA THR A 72 -3.30 39.13 6.19
C THR A 72 -1.85 38.94 5.72
N LYS A 73 -1.51 37.76 5.21
CA LYS A 73 -0.16 37.51 4.73
C LYS A 73 -0.13 36.46 3.62
N VAL A 74 0.73 36.68 2.64
CA VAL A 74 1.01 35.78 1.53
C VAL A 74 2.47 35.36 1.59
N TYR A 75 2.74 34.06 1.56
CA TYR A 75 4.08 33.48 1.52
C TYR A 75 4.28 32.85 0.15
N LYS A 76 5.05 33.51 -0.73
CA LYS A 76 5.20 33.11 -2.16
C LYS A 76 6.41 32.23 -2.38
N ASP A 77 7.48 32.43 -1.61
CA ASP A 77 8.78 31.80 -1.83
C ASP A 77 9.14 30.88 -0.64
N LEU A 78 8.34 29.84 -0.46
CA LEU A 78 8.61 28.84 0.58
C LEU A 78 9.68 27.87 0.09
N GLN A 79 10.86 27.94 0.71
CA GLN A 79 11.94 27.00 0.42
C GLN A 79 11.61 25.62 0.97
N THR A 80 11.59 24.62 0.10
CA THR A 80 11.35 23.23 0.47
C THR A 80 12.56 22.68 1.20
N THR A 81 12.33 22.08 2.37
CA THR A 81 13.33 21.28 3.08
C THR A 81 13.13 19.80 2.79
N ASP A 82 14.13 18.97 3.06
CA ASP A 82 14.06 17.51 2.83
C ASP A 82 12.88 16.82 3.53
N ASN A 83 12.31 17.47 4.56
CA ASN A 83 11.18 16.95 5.34
C ASN A 83 9.83 17.64 5.03
N LEU A 84 9.76 18.46 3.96
CA LEU A 84 8.59 19.29 3.62
C LEU A 84 8.16 20.20 4.79
N GLU A 85 9.12 20.70 5.58
CA GLU A 85 8.92 21.64 6.65
C GLU A 85 9.24 23.07 6.17
N TYR A 86 8.39 24.00 6.58
CA TYR A 86 8.47 25.40 6.21
C TYR A 86 8.46 26.27 7.47
N SER A 87 9.22 27.35 7.46
CA SER A 87 9.27 28.32 8.55
C SER A 87 8.53 29.58 8.15
N LEU A 88 7.42 29.87 8.83
CA LEU A 88 6.55 31.01 8.55
C LEU A 88 6.64 32.04 9.69
N GLY A 89 6.96 33.27 9.38
CA GLY A 89 6.86 34.37 10.34
C GLY A 89 5.42 34.83 10.50
N VAL A 90 4.83 34.69 11.67
CA VAL A 90 3.45 35.13 11.97
C VAL A 90 3.45 36.14 13.11
N ASN A 91 2.63 37.18 12.99
CA ASN A 91 2.52 38.23 14.03
C ASN A 91 1.62 37.81 15.20
N ARG A 92 0.65 36.92 14.93
CA ARG A 92 -0.26 36.33 15.90
C ARG A 92 -0.56 34.89 15.54
N LEU A 93 -0.62 34.02 16.55
CA LEU A 93 -1.05 32.62 16.38
C LEU A 93 -2.58 32.56 16.42
N SER A 94 -3.24 33.10 15.40
CA SER A 94 -4.69 33.08 15.25
C SER A 94 -5.10 33.07 13.80
N GLY A 95 -6.29 32.55 13.50
CA GLY A 95 -6.86 32.48 12.17
C GLY A 95 -6.55 31.16 11.43
N THR A 96 -6.72 31.14 10.13
CA THR A 96 -6.57 29.97 9.27
C THR A 96 -5.36 30.11 8.35
N LEU A 97 -4.47 29.16 8.38
CA LEU A 97 -3.37 29.03 7.43
C LEU A 97 -3.78 28.05 6.32
N TYR A 98 -3.74 28.52 5.08
CA TYR A 98 -3.93 27.70 3.88
C TYR A 98 -2.57 27.44 3.25
N MET A 99 -2.30 26.18 2.91
CA MET A 99 -1.13 25.76 2.15
C MET A 99 -1.57 25.26 0.78
N LEU A 100 -0.80 25.58 -0.24
CA LEU A 100 -1.08 25.26 -1.63
C LEU A 100 0.21 24.80 -2.33
N ALA A 101 0.10 23.76 -3.14
CA ALA A 101 1.21 23.30 -3.96
C ALA A 101 0.78 23.20 -5.42
N ASP A 102 1.71 23.53 -6.32
CA ASP A 102 1.56 23.49 -7.78
C ASP A 102 0.32 24.28 -8.30
N THR A 103 0.11 25.48 -7.78
CA THR A 103 -1.05 26.34 -8.06
C THR A 103 -0.72 27.59 -8.89
N GLU A 104 0.49 27.66 -9.51
CA GLU A 104 0.93 28.82 -10.30
C GLU A 104 -0.02 29.19 -11.43
N GLN A 105 -0.59 28.18 -12.09
CA GLN A 105 -1.48 28.37 -13.23
C GLN A 105 -2.94 28.64 -12.81
N LEU A 106 -3.25 28.47 -11.53
CA LEU A 106 -4.60 28.51 -11.00
C LEU A 106 -4.91 29.80 -10.23
N ILE A 107 -3.88 30.43 -9.69
CA ILE A 107 -3.99 31.66 -8.87
C ILE A 107 -3.02 32.71 -9.40
N ASP A 108 -3.49 33.94 -9.59
CA ASP A 108 -2.63 35.07 -9.89
C ASP A 108 -1.90 35.54 -8.61
N TRP A 109 -0.82 34.85 -8.29
CA TRP A 109 0.01 35.11 -7.13
C TRP A 109 0.65 36.52 -7.14
N ASN A 110 0.84 37.13 -8.32
CA ASN A 110 1.47 38.43 -8.42
C ASN A 110 0.54 39.54 -7.93
N ASN A 111 -0.74 39.42 -8.22
CA ASN A 111 -1.77 40.39 -7.84
C ASN A 111 -2.40 40.11 -6.48
N LEU A 112 -2.11 38.97 -5.84
CA LEU A 112 -2.61 38.64 -4.52
C LEU A 112 -1.87 39.45 -3.45
N GLN A 113 -2.57 40.35 -2.77
CA GLN A 113 -2.06 41.26 -1.75
C GLN A 113 -2.81 41.09 -0.43
N PRO A 114 -2.20 41.43 0.73
CA PRO A 114 -2.91 41.46 2.00
C PRO A 114 -4.16 42.38 1.89
N GLN A 115 -5.25 41.96 2.51
CA GLN A 115 -6.57 42.59 2.54
C GLN A 115 -7.30 42.68 1.17
N SER A 116 -6.78 42.06 0.11
CA SER A 116 -7.39 42.04 -1.21
C SER A 116 -8.52 41.02 -1.36
N VAL A 117 -8.58 40.02 -0.49
CA VAL A 117 -9.51 38.88 -0.59
C VAL A 117 -10.02 38.51 0.80
N THR A 118 -11.33 38.26 0.90
CA THR A 118 -11.92 37.66 2.08
C THR A 118 -11.73 36.13 2.08
N GLU A 119 -11.78 35.49 3.25
CA GLU A 119 -11.69 34.05 3.37
C GLU A 119 -12.86 33.35 2.67
N GLU A 120 -14.04 33.98 2.64
CA GLU A 120 -15.20 33.46 1.93
C GLU A 120 -14.98 33.46 0.41
N GLU A 121 -14.48 34.55 -0.17
CA GLU A 121 -14.13 34.63 -1.59
C GLU A 121 -12.99 33.64 -1.92
N TRP A 122 -12.02 33.51 -1.03
CA TRP A 122 -10.91 32.56 -1.17
C TRP A 122 -11.41 31.12 -1.31
N LEU A 123 -12.32 30.68 -0.45
CA LEU A 123 -12.90 29.35 -0.49
C LEU A 123 -13.79 29.10 -1.72
N GLN A 124 -14.29 30.17 -2.37
CA GLN A 124 -15.07 30.06 -3.62
C GLN A 124 -14.21 30.07 -4.90
N MET A 125 -12.90 30.19 -4.77
CA MET A 125 -12.02 30.15 -5.96
C MET A 125 -12.13 28.80 -6.68
N ALA A 126 -12.18 28.87 -8.02
CA ALA A 126 -12.29 27.70 -8.88
C ALA A 126 -11.04 27.53 -9.75
N ALA A 127 -10.63 26.28 -9.92
CA ALA A 127 -9.67 25.85 -10.94
C ALA A 127 -10.42 25.53 -12.24
N SER A 128 -9.84 25.86 -13.38
CA SER A 128 -10.40 25.60 -14.71
C SER A 128 -9.44 24.82 -15.58
N SER A 129 -9.99 23.97 -16.44
CA SER A 129 -9.24 23.18 -17.43
C SER A 129 -9.83 23.30 -18.82
N GLU A 130 -10.02 24.51 -19.29
CA GLU A 130 -10.68 24.80 -20.58
C GLU A 130 -10.04 24.06 -21.79
N LYS A 131 -8.80 23.59 -21.64
CA LYS A 131 -8.11 22.80 -22.68
C LYS A 131 -7.20 21.75 -22.04
N GLY A 132 -7.58 20.49 -22.13
CA GLY A 132 -6.75 19.37 -21.65
C GLY A 132 -7.14 18.81 -20.28
N GLN A 133 -6.31 17.94 -19.72
CA GLN A 133 -6.53 17.38 -18.39
C GLN A 133 -6.20 18.42 -17.29
N PRO A 134 -6.92 18.42 -16.15
CA PRO A 134 -6.55 19.26 -15.03
C PRO A 134 -5.11 18.94 -14.57
N HIS A 135 -4.36 19.98 -14.30
CA HIS A 135 -3.07 19.80 -13.65
C HIS A 135 -3.28 19.44 -12.18
N PRO A 136 -2.67 18.39 -11.65
CA PRO A 136 -2.79 18.05 -10.24
C PRO A 136 -2.21 19.19 -9.38
N PHE A 137 -2.97 19.60 -8.36
CA PHE A 137 -2.54 20.56 -7.35
C PHE A 137 -2.98 20.07 -5.98
N TRP A 138 -2.37 20.61 -4.93
CA TRP A 138 -2.70 20.24 -3.56
C TRP A 138 -3.10 21.46 -2.75
N THR A 139 -4.10 21.28 -1.90
CA THR A 139 -4.50 22.28 -0.92
C THR A 139 -4.72 21.65 0.45
N GLY A 140 -4.43 22.43 1.48
CA GLY A 140 -4.66 22.04 2.86
C GLY A 140 -4.85 23.28 3.73
N LYS A 141 -5.50 23.12 4.87
CA LYS A 141 -5.71 24.21 5.85
C LYS A 141 -5.54 23.73 7.27
N VAL A 142 -5.16 24.66 8.14
CA VAL A 142 -5.08 24.42 9.58
C VAL A 142 -5.43 25.68 10.35
N SER A 143 -6.21 25.55 11.44
CA SER A 143 -6.49 26.67 12.34
C SER A 143 -5.30 26.88 13.29
N LEU A 144 -4.91 28.14 13.47
CA LEU A 144 -3.89 28.57 14.42
C LEU A 144 -4.46 28.90 15.80
N ASP A 145 -5.79 28.99 15.95
CA ASP A 145 -6.45 29.45 17.18
C ASP A 145 -6.26 28.51 18.37
N SER A 146 -5.98 27.25 18.12
CA SER A 146 -5.74 26.23 19.14
C SER A 146 -4.30 26.15 19.64
N LEU A 147 -3.39 26.95 19.06
CA LEU A 147 -1.97 26.90 19.41
C LEU A 147 -1.67 27.68 20.65
N THR A 148 -1.01 27.02 21.60
CA THR A 148 -0.36 27.69 22.74
C THR A 148 1.07 28.11 22.37
N SER A 149 1.53 29.24 22.88
CA SER A 149 2.87 29.75 22.63
C SER A 149 3.95 28.69 22.97
N GLY A 150 4.64 28.20 21.95
CA GLY A 150 5.72 27.22 22.06
C GLY A 150 6.19 26.79 20.68
N LYS A 151 7.40 26.21 20.60
CA LYS A 151 7.95 25.64 19.36
C LYS A 151 7.18 24.35 18.99
N GLN A 152 6.06 24.48 18.32
CA GLN A 152 5.34 23.32 17.77
C GLN A 152 5.46 23.31 16.25
N THR A 153 5.69 22.14 15.69
CA THR A 153 5.54 21.93 14.24
C THR A 153 4.10 21.54 13.98
N LEU A 154 3.41 22.33 13.16
CA LEU A 154 2.06 22.04 12.70
C LEU A 154 2.10 21.14 11.49
N SER A 155 1.24 20.12 11.47
CA SER A 155 1.00 19.33 10.28
C SER A 155 -0.22 19.83 9.54
N VAL A 156 -0.11 20.04 8.24
CA VAL A 156 -1.20 20.39 7.34
C VAL A 156 -1.42 19.24 6.38
N ASN A 157 -2.59 18.62 6.44
CA ASN A 157 -2.98 17.57 5.50
C ASN A 157 -3.26 18.20 4.14
N MET A 158 -2.45 17.83 3.14
CA MET A 158 -2.55 18.30 1.77
C MET A 158 -3.30 17.26 0.95
N LYS A 159 -4.43 17.67 0.35
CA LYS A 159 -5.23 16.83 -0.54
C LYS A 159 -5.13 17.35 -1.97
N ARG A 160 -5.06 16.44 -2.96
CA ARG A 160 -5.15 16.83 -4.37
C ARG A 160 -6.55 17.37 -4.69
N GLY A 161 -6.62 18.41 -5.49
CA GLY A 161 -7.91 18.98 -5.94
C GLY A 161 -8.57 18.20 -7.08
N VAL A 162 -7.95 17.11 -7.53
CA VAL A 162 -8.41 16.28 -8.64
C VAL A 162 -8.62 14.82 -8.20
N ALA A 163 -9.47 14.12 -8.91
CA ALA A 163 -9.59 12.67 -8.93
C ALA A 163 -8.74 12.10 -10.07
N ARG A 164 -8.26 10.87 -9.92
CA ARG A 164 -7.51 10.11 -10.93
C ARG A 164 -8.32 8.91 -11.38
N PHE A 165 -8.28 8.65 -12.68
CA PHE A 165 -8.85 7.44 -13.26
C PHE A 165 -7.72 6.51 -13.70
N ASP A 166 -7.78 5.28 -13.26
CA ASP A 166 -6.87 4.19 -13.63
C ASP A 166 -7.65 3.17 -14.46
N LEU A 167 -6.99 2.53 -15.41
CA LEU A 167 -7.60 1.52 -16.28
C LEU A 167 -6.97 0.16 -16.03
N LEU A 168 -7.79 -0.82 -15.68
CA LEU A 168 -7.38 -2.22 -15.53
C LEU A 168 -7.92 -3.05 -16.69
N VAL A 169 -7.05 -3.84 -17.31
CA VAL A 169 -7.41 -4.72 -18.43
C VAL A 169 -7.33 -6.18 -17.96
N ARG A 170 -8.46 -6.83 -17.85
CA ARG A 170 -8.60 -8.20 -17.32
C ARG A 170 -9.03 -9.16 -18.42
N GLY A 171 -8.08 -9.84 -19.02
CA GLY A 171 -8.30 -10.87 -20.02
C GLY A 171 -7.33 -10.82 -21.18
N THR A 172 -7.13 -11.96 -21.83
CA THR A 172 -6.31 -12.08 -23.03
C THR A 172 -7.03 -11.53 -24.26
N ALA A 173 -6.27 -10.97 -25.19
CA ALA A 173 -6.76 -10.40 -26.45
C ALA A 173 -7.72 -9.20 -26.31
N ILE A 174 -7.78 -8.55 -25.14
CA ILE A 174 -8.43 -7.26 -24.96
C ILE A 174 -7.45 -6.15 -25.31
N SER A 175 -7.88 -5.21 -26.13
CA SER A 175 -7.11 -4.00 -26.45
C SER A 175 -8.02 -2.80 -26.27
N VAL A 176 -7.63 -1.85 -25.42
CA VAL A 176 -8.36 -0.61 -25.18
C VAL A 176 -7.77 0.50 -26.03
N HIS A 177 -8.59 1.10 -26.88
CA HIS A 177 -8.18 2.10 -27.87
C HIS A 177 -8.38 3.53 -27.39
N ARG A 178 -9.47 3.78 -26.65
CA ARG A 178 -9.85 5.11 -26.20
C ARG A 178 -10.69 5.04 -24.94
N LEU A 179 -10.47 6.01 -24.05
CA LEU A 179 -11.32 6.32 -22.90
C LEU A 179 -11.95 7.69 -23.13
N THR A 180 -13.27 7.78 -22.95
CA THR A 180 -13.99 9.05 -22.96
C THR A 180 -14.77 9.21 -21.67
N LEU A 181 -14.49 10.26 -20.92
CA LEU A 181 -15.33 10.70 -19.82
C LEU A 181 -16.28 11.75 -20.34
N LYS A 182 -17.58 11.40 -20.47
CA LYS A 182 -18.61 12.27 -21.03
C LYS A 182 -19.22 13.17 -19.96
N ASN A 183 -19.57 14.41 -20.32
CA ASN A 183 -20.19 15.41 -19.43
C ASN A 183 -19.29 15.83 -18.25
N VAL A 184 -17.98 15.84 -18.39
CA VAL A 184 -17.07 16.28 -17.32
C VAL A 184 -17.20 17.77 -17.07
N ARG A 185 -17.40 18.18 -15.81
CA ARG A 185 -17.37 19.59 -15.40
C ARG A 185 -15.96 20.16 -15.62
N GLN A 186 -15.89 21.30 -16.31
CA GLN A 186 -14.61 21.92 -16.71
C GLN A 186 -13.96 22.73 -15.58
N GLN A 187 -14.65 22.93 -14.47
CA GLN A 187 -14.17 23.62 -13.28
C GLN A 187 -14.49 22.87 -12.01
N GLY A 188 -13.62 23.01 -11.00
CA GLY A 188 -13.83 22.54 -9.64
C GLY A 188 -13.33 23.56 -8.63
N TYR A 189 -13.80 23.49 -7.39
CA TYR A 189 -13.29 24.35 -6.32
C TYR A 189 -11.83 24.04 -6.01
N LEU A 190 -11.00 25.09 -5.84
CA LEU A 190 -9.63 24.92 -5.37
C LEU A 190 -9.60 24.29 -3.97
N PHE A 191 -10.47 24.73 -3.09
CA PHE A 191 -10.51 24.28 -1.71
C PHE A 191 -11.65 23.29 -1.48
N GLU A 192 -11.38 22.30 -0.61
CA GLU A 192 -12.39 21.34 -0.18
C GLU A 192 -13.59 22.06 0.45
N GLN A 193 -14.77 21.74 -0.03
CA GLN A 193 -16.04 22.23 0.50
C GLN A 193 -16.56 21.28 1.58
N ASN A 194 -17.58 21.69 2.35
CA ASN A 194 -18.20 20.85 3.38
C ASN A 194 -18.87 19.58 2.81
N ALA A 195 -19.23 19.62 1.54
CA ALA A 195 -19.75 18.49 0.78
C ALA A 195 -19.27 18.64 -0.67
N VAL A 196 -19.18 17.53 -1.39
CA VAL A 196 -18.84 17.55 -2.81
C VAL A 196 -19.79 18.44 -3.55
N SER A 197 -19.26 19.41 -4.26
CA SER A 197 -20.03 20.40 -5.00
C SER A 197 -19.24 20.91 -6.21
N SER A 198 -19.94 21.48 -7.15
CA SER A 198 -19.36 22.15 -8.31
C SER A 198 -19.58 23.66 -8.22
N PRO A 199 -18.67 24.50 -8.74
CA PRO A 199 -18.94 25.94 -8.89
C PRO A 199 -20.22 26.18 -9.68
N LYS A 200 -20.82 27.34 -9.49
CA LYS A 200 -22.06 27.74 -10.21
C LYS A 200 -21.73 27.99 -11.70
N ASP A 201 -22.69 27.70 -12.56
CA ASP A 201 -22.65 28.02 -14.01
C ASP A 201 -21.46 27.35 -14.74
N VAL A 202 -20.99 26.19 -14.25
CA VAL A 202 -19.91 25.43 -14.86
C VAL A 202 -20.41 24.70 -16.10
N THR A 203 -19.66 24.83 -17.19
CA THR A 203 -19.89 24.05 -18.42
C THR A 203 -19.37 22.64 -18.27
N SER A 204 -19.97 21.72 -18.99
CA SER A 204 -19.48 20.36 -19.15
C SER A 204 -19.02 20.13 -20.59
N ASP A 205 -18.02 19.26 -20.73
CA ASP A 205 -17.54 18.81 -22.04
C ASP A 205 -17.03 17.38 -21.93
N ASP A 206 -16.89 16.71 -23.05
CA ASP A 206 -16.32 15.36 -23.09
C ASP A 206 -14.80 15.40 -23.02
N ARG A 207 -14.24 14.54 -22.20
CA ARG A 207 -12.80 14.37 -22.11
C ARG A 207 -12.39 13.08 -22.79
N VAL A 208 -11.73 13.21 -23.92
CA VAL A 208 -11.25 12.08 -24.73
C VAL A 208 -9.77 11.83 -24.46
N CYS A 209 -9.44 10.60 -24.10
CA CYS A 209 -8.08 10.11 -23.91
C CYS A 209 -7.81 9.04 -24.97
N GLU A 210 -7.18 9.43 -26.07
CA GLU A 210 -6.73 8.50 -27.11
C GLU A 210 -5.35 7.96 -26.79
N PHE A 211 -5.19 6.66 -26.90
CA PHE A 211 -3.90 6.02 -26.64
C PHE A 211 -3.12 5.87 -27.95
N ALA A 212 -1.86 6.30 -27.95
CA ALA A 212 -0.98 6.22 -29.12
C ALA A 212 -0.80 4.77 -29.64
N ALA A 213 -0.92 3.79 -28.74
CA ALA A 213 -1.06 2.37 -29.04
C ALA A 213 -2.16 1.79 -28.14
N PRO A 214 -2.93 0.81 -28.60
CA PRO A 214 -3.96 0.18 -27.78
C PRO A 214 -3.38 -0.40 -26.49
N LEU A 215 -4.03 -0.12 -25.36
CA LEU A 215 -3.61 -0.62 -24.05
C LEU A 215 -4.07 -2.07 -23.89
N GLN A 216 -3.11 -2.95 -23.62
CA GLN A 216 -3.34 -4.38 -23.34
C GLN A 216 -2.98 -4.75 -21.91
N LYS A 217 -2.58 -3.77 -21.12
CA LYS A 217 -2.17 -3.88 -19.73
C LYS A 217 -2.75 -2.70 -18.94
N ASP A 218 -2.68 -2.85 -17.64
CA ASP A 218 -3.07 -1.82 -16.70
C ASP A 218 -2.33 -0.51 -16.94
N SER A 219 -3.03 0.57 -16.77
CA SER A 219 -2.49 1.91 -16.96
C SER A 219 -3.01 2.86 -15.89
N VAL A 220 -2.09 3.52 -15.21
CA VAL A 220 -2.36 4.43 -14.11
C VAL A 220 -2.46 5.87 -14.66
N GLY A 221 -3.41 6.64 -14.11
CA GLY A 221 -3.53 8.06 -14.43
C GLY A 221 -3.95 8.33 -15.87
N VAL A 222 -4.80 7.48 -16.44
CA VAL A 222 -5.29 7.64 -17.82
C VAL A 222 -6.12 8.91 -18.00
N ALA A 223 -6.77 9.39 -16.93
CA ALA A 223 -7.48 10.65 -16.90
C ALA A 223 -7.47 11.26 -15.50
N TYR A 224 -7.62 12.60 -15.44
CA TYR A 224 -7.85 13.37 -14.22
C TYR A 224 -9.04 14.28 -14.41
N VAL A 225 -9.84 14.46 -13.36
CA VAL A 225 -10.96 15.41 -13.35
C VAL A 225 -11.01 16.14 -12.01
N TYR A 226 -11.60 17.35 -11.97
CA TYR A 226 -11.84 18.05 -10.72
C TYR A 226 -12.92 17.36 -9.89
N GLU A 227 -12.87 17.56 -8.56
CA GLU A 227 -13.98 17.24 -7.69
C GLU A 227 -15.26 17.86 -8.22
N GLN A 228 -16.30 17.06 -8.36
CA GLN A 228 -17.55 17.53 -8.95
C GLN A 228 -18.76 16.73 -8.48
N LYS A 229 -19.85 17.44 -8.25
CA LYS A 229 -21.18 16.83 -8.15
C LYS A 229 -21.78 16.73 -9.53
N ASN A 230 -21.82 15.53 -10.07
CA ASN A 230 -22.20 15.33 -11.47
C ASN A 230 -22.82 13.93 -11.74
N PRO A 231 -24.14 13.78 -11.56
CA PRO A 231 -24.81 12.50 -11.76
C PRO A 231 -24.90 12.09 -13.25
N GLU A 232 -24.53 12.98 -14.17
CA GLU A 232 -24.56 12.74 -15.61
C GLU A 232 -23.19 12.35 -16.18
N LEU A 233 -22.17 12.20 -15.31
CA LEU A 233 -20.85 11.73 -15.74
C LEU A 233 -20.95 10.29 -16.19
N MET A 234 -20.54 10.02 -17.44
CA MET A 234 -20.53 8.69 -18.03
C MET A 234 -19.10 8.35 -18.46
N VAL A 235 -18.71 7.12 -18.23
CA VAL A 235 -17.47 6.53 -18.75
C VAL A 235 -17.78 5.73 -19.99
N SER A 236 -17.07 5.98 -21.08
CA SER A 236 -17.17 5.25 -22.35
C SER A 236 -15.78 4.74 -22.72
N VAL A 237 -15.65 3.44 -23.00
CA VAL A 237 -14.38 2.80 -23.35
C VAL A 237 -14.52 2.05 -24.66
N ASP A 238 -13.71 2.42 -25.66
CA ASP A 238 -13.62 1.69 -26.93
C ASP A 238 -12.57 0.59 -26.82
N VAL A 239 -13.00 -0.62 -27.02
CA VAL A 239 -12.18 -1.83 -26.89
C VAL A 239 -12.27 -2.73 -28.12
N SER A 240 -11.27 -3.58 -28.32
CA SER A 240 -11.37 -4.69 -29.26
C SER A 240 -10.98 -6.00 -28.60
N ILE A 241 -11.67 -7.07 -28.99
CA ILE A 241 -11.34 -8.45 -28.63
C ILE A 241 -11.27 -9.27 -29.90
N ALA A 242 -10.16 -9.96 -30.11
CA ALA A 242 -9.94 -10.81 -31.28
C ALA A 242 -10.32 -10.11 -32.60
N GLY A 243 -10.02 -8.81 -32.72
CA GLY A 243 -10.26 -7.98 -33.90
C GLY A 243 -11.68 -7.43 -34.03
N ARG A 244 -12.58 -7.71 -33.09
CA ARG A 244 -13.93 -7.11 -33.06
C ARG A 244 -13.96 -5.94 -32.12
N SER A 245 -14.55 -4.82 -32.56
CA SER A 245 -14.64 -3.58 -31.76
C SER A 245 -15.96 -3.50 -31.01
N TYR A 246 -15.88 -2.94 -29.79
CA TYR A 246 -17.01 -2.71 -28.87
C TYR A 246 -16.83 -1.35 -28.20
N THR A 247 -17.94 -0.71 -27.85
CA THR A 247 -17.96 0.45 -26.97
C THR A 247 -18.72 0.07 -25.70
N LEU A 248 -18.05 0.22 -24.55
CA LEU A 248 -18.62 -0.05 -23.24
C LEU A 248 -18.93 1.28 -22.57
N GLU A 249 -20.12 1.40 -22.00
CA GLU A 249 -20.58 2.65 -21.35
C GLU A 249 -21.17 2.35 -19.98
N GLU A 250 -20.80 3.18 -19.00
CA GLU A 250 -21.30 3.08 -17.63
C GLU A 250 -21.38 4.47 -17.01
N TYR A 251 -22.47 4.73 -16.25
CA TYR A 251 -22.61 5.96 -15.48
C TYR A 251 -21.84 5.86 -14.17
N LEU A 252 -21.13 6.93 -13.85
CA LEU A 252 -20.58 7.08 -12.51
C LEU A 252 -21.71 7.57 -11.58
N MET A 253 -22.31 6.64 -10.83
CA MET A 253 -23.51 6.90 -10.02
C MET A 253 -23.26 7.78 -8.79
N GLU A 254 -22.00 8.10 -8.49
CA GLU A 254 -21.57 8.84 -7.32
C GLU A 254 -20.92 10.19 -7.70
N ASP A 255 -20.85 11.10 -6.73
CA ASP A 255 -20.10 12.35 -6.88
C ASP A 255 -18.59 12.05 -6.99
N VAL A 256 -17.89 12.74 -7.89
CA VAL A 256 -16.44 12.62 -8.01
C VAL A 256 -15.75 13.37 -6.88
N LYS A 257 -15.05 12.65 -6.01
CA LYS A 257 -14.33 13.20 -4.85
C LYS A 257 -12.88 13.52 -5.19
N ARG A 258 -12.37 14.64 -4.68
CA ARG A 258 -10.95 14.97 -4.80
C ARG A 258 -10.07 13.92 -4.10
N ASN A 259 -8.82 13.83 -4.48
CA ASN A 259 -7.82 12.94 -3.92
C ASN A 259 -8.21 11.45 -3.95
N THR A 260 -9.14 11.07 -4.84
CA THR A 260 -9.71 9.73 -4.97
C THR A 260 -9.26 9.09 -6.28
N VAL A 261 -8.98 7.79 -6.27
CA VAL A 261 -8.75 6.98 -7.47
C VAL A 261 -10.04 6.27 -7.84
N TYR A 262 -10.44 6.38 -9.09
CA TYR A 262 -11.50 5.60 -9.70
C TYR A 262 -10.87 4.57 -10.63
N THR A 263 -11.13 3.31 -10.36
CA THR A 263 -10.61 2.21 -11.15
C THR A 263 -11.63 1.74 -12.17
N LEU A 264 -11.26 1.82 -13.43
CA LEU A 264 -12.06 1.35 -14.55
C LEU A 264 -11.57 -0.03 -14.96
N THR A 265 -12.34 -1.07 -14.67
CA THR A 265 -11.97 -2.44 -15.01
C THR A 265 -12.70 -2.90 -16.27
N VAL A 266 -11.96 -3.21 -17.32
CA VAL A 266 -12.47 -3.85 -18.53
C VAL A 266 -12.15 -5.33 -18.46
N ARG A 267 -13.19 -6.16 -18.36
CA ARG A 267 -13.03 -7.61 -18.28
C ARG A 267 -13.96 -8.36 -19.24
N LYS A 268 -13.55 -9.55 -19.64
CA LYS A 268 -14.41 -10.48 -20.37
C LYS A 268 -15.03 -11.46 -19.37
N GLU A 269 -16.36 -11.55 -19.34
CA GLU A 269 -17.06 -12.55 -18.56
C GLU A 269 -16.82 -13.95 -19.14
N LEU A 270 -16.33 -14.87 -18.30
CA LEU A 270 -15.98 -16.24 -18.74
C LEU A 270 -17.20 -17.07 -19.12
N LEU A 271 -18.38 -16.78 -18.54
CA LEU A 271 -19.60 -17.56 -18.74
C LEU A 271 -20.46 -17.07 -19.91
N THR A 272 -20.45 -15.77 -20.20
CA THR A 272 -21.32 -15.17 -21.21
C THR A 272 -20.56 -14.67 -22.43
N GLU A 273 -19.23 -14.67 -22.38
CA GLU A 273 -18.35 -14.00 -23.36
C GLU A 273 -18.61 -12.48 -23.49
N GLU A 274 -19.41 -11.92 -22.61
CA GLU A 274 -19.73 -10.49 -22.61
C GLU A 274 -18.59 -9.67 -22.02
N LEU A 275 -18.40 -8.48 -22.56
CA LEU A 275 -17.51 -7.47 -21.99
C LEU A 275 -18.25 -6.70 -20.92
N ARG A 276 -17.57 -6.45 -19.79
CA ARG A 276 -18.07 -5.56 -18.73
C ARG A 276 -17.08 -4.44 -18.45
N LEU A 277 -17.64 -3.27 -18.21
CA LEU A 277 -16.98 -2.14 -17.62
C LEU A 277 -17.47 -2.01 -16.17
N GLU A 278 -16.55 -2.01 -15.22
CA GLU A 278 -16.84 -1.79 -13.82
C GLU A 278 -16.11 -0.53 -13.35
N ILE A 279 -16.77 0.26 -12.51
CA ILE A 279 -16.19 1.48 -11.96
C ILE A 279 -16.25 1.36 -10.45
N GLU A 280 -15.11 1.41 -9.82
CA GLU A 280 -14.98 1.34 -8.35
C GLU A 280 -14.34 2.62 -7.82
N GLU A 281 -14.89 3.13 -6.72
CA GLU A 281 -14.30 4.24 -5.98
C GLU A 281 -13.38 3.69 -4.88
N TRP A 282 -12.14 4.16 -4.90
CA TRP A 282 -11.13 3.84 -3.90
C TRP A 282 -10.89 5.05 -3.02
N ASN A 283 -11.47 5.05 -1.88
CA ASN A 283 -11.22 5.87 -0.68
C ASN A 283 -12.51 6.08 0.10
N LYS A 284 -12.89 5.11 0.90
CA LYS A 284 -13.83 5.38 1.99
C LYS A 284 -13.04 6.04 3.11
N GLU A 285 -13.43 7.25 3.52
CA GLU A 285 -12.87 7.89 4.70
C GLU A 285 -12.97 6.94 5.89
N GLY A 286 -11.83 6.56 6.44
CA GLY A 286 -11.73 5.77 7.67
C GLY A 286 -11.20 4.35 7.52
N ASP A 287 -11.13 3.79 6.33
CA ASP A 287 -10.45 2.52 6.09
C ASP A 287 -9.07 2.77 5.46
N ILE A 288 -8.10 1.97 5.86
CA ILE A 288 -6.83 1.85 5.16
C ILE A 288 -7.20 1.63 3.70
N ALA A 289 -6.82 2.57 2.82
CA ALA A 289 -7.10 2.47 1.41
C ALA A 289 -6.46 1.17 0.89
N LEU A 290 -7.27 0.15 0.72
CA LEU A 290 -6.93 -1.02 -0.06
C LEU A 290 -7.07 -0.60 -1.52
N THR A 291 -6.11 0.16 -2.02
CA THR A 291 -5.88 0.15 -3.45
C THR A 291 -5.56 -1.28 -3.83
N PRO A 292 -6.06 -1.81 -4.95
CA PRO A 292 -5.41 -2.95 -5.55
C PRO A 292 -4.02 -2.45 -5.91
N ASP A 293 -3.13 -2.59 -4.96
CA ASP A 293 -1.72 -2.53 -5.27
C ASP A 293 -1.49 -3.75 -6.15
N LEU A 294 -1.44 -3.52 -7.47
CA LEU A 294 -1.06 -4.57 -8.41
C LEU A 294 0.34 -5.08 -8.09
N ASN A 295 1.06 -4.39 -7.23
CA ASN A 295 2.30 -4.77 -6.59
C ASN A 295 2.13 -5.15 -5.10
N SER A 296 0.89 -5.23 -4.56
CA SER A 296 0.74 -5.71 -3.20
C SER A 296 1.34 -7.11 -3.12
N ALA A 297 2.31 -7.30 -2.25
CA ALA A 297 2.85 -8.59 -1.96
C ALA A 297 1.70 -9.49 -1.48
N ILE A 298 1.65 -10.72 -1.98
CA ILE A 298 0.70 -11.70 -1.48
C ILE A 298 1.11 -12.12 -0.06
N HIS A 299 0.15 -12.41 0.79
CA HIS A 299 0.39 -12.77 2.17
C HIS A 299 -0.44 -13.98 2.59
N PHE A 300 0.04 -14.74 3.58
CA PHE A 300 -0.80 -15.72 4.26
C PHE A 300 -1.87 -15.00 5.10
N ASP A 301 -3.13 -15.30 4.86
CA ASP A 301 -4.22 -14.79 5.71
C ASP A 301 -4.30 -15.62 6.99
N VAL A 302 -3.75 -15.07 8.08
CA VAL A 302 -3.71 -15.74 9.38
C VAL A 302 -4.97 -15.50 10.23
N GLU A 303 -5.85 -14.60 9.83
CA GLU A 303 -7.06 -14.28 10.56
C GLU A 303 -8.18 -15.30 10.28
N SER A 304 -8.25 -15.79 9.05
CA SER A 304 -9.22 -16.80 8.63
C SER A 304 -8.74 -18.25 8.79
N LEU A 305 -7.47 -18.47 9.20
CA LEU A 305 -6.84 -19.79 9.29
C LEU A 305 -6.81 -20.33 10.70
N VAL A 306 -7.21 -21.62 10.83
CA VAL A 306 -6.87 -22.43 12.00
C VAL A 306 -5.59 -23.22 11.66
N LEU A 307 -4.44 -22.68 12.09
CA LEU A 307 -3.17 -23.35 11.87
C LEU A 307 -3.04 -24.61 12.71
N PRO A 308 -2.58 -25.73 12.12
CA PRO A 308 -2.26 -26.94 12.88
C PRO A 308 -1.15 -26.68 13.92
N GLU A 309 -1.08 -27.56 14.90
CA GLU A 309 -0.01 -27.51 15.90
C GLU A 309 1.39 -27.58 15.25
N GLY A 310 2.29 -26.70 15.67
CA GLY A 310 3.64 -26.59 15.13
C GLY A 310 3.75 -25.79 13.83
N VAL A 311 2.65 -25.41 13.19
CA VAL A 311 2.64 -24.50 12.04
C VAL A 311 2.61 -23.06 12.54
N SER A 312 3.46 -22.22 11.98
CA SER A 312 3.49 -20.78 12.32
C SER A 312 3.73 -19.92 11.08
N VAL A 313 3.26 -18.69 11.14
CA VAL A 313 3.50 -17.66 10.11
C VAL A 313 4.20 -16.48 10.77
N ASN A 314 5.21 -15.92 10.09
CA ASN A 314 5.94 -14.77 10.61
C ASN A 314 5.08 -13.49 10.65
N ALA A 315 5.58 -12.45 11.31
CA ALA A 315 4.88 -11.17 11.43
C ALA A 315 4.65 -10.45 10.07
N GLY A 316 5.52 -10.71 9.08
CA GLY A 316 5.37 -10.20 7.71
C GLY A 316 4.34 -10.96 6.89
N ARG A 317 3.81 -12.08 7.38
CA ARG A 317 2.86 -12.96 6.71
C ARG A 317 3.31 -13.50 5.35
N ASP A 318 4.62 -13.51 5.10
CA ASP A 318 5.25 -13.96 3.86
C ASP A 318 6.04 -15.27 4.02
N VAL A 319 6.24 -15.72 5.25
CA VAL A 319 6.96 -16.97 5.57
C VAL A 319 6.11 -17.85 6.49
N MET A 320 5.83 -19.07 6.05
CA MET A 320 5.18 -20.12 6.85
C MET A 320 6.18 -21.18 7.22
N THR A 321 6.23 -21.55 8.48
CA THR A 321 7.10 -22.63 9.00
C THR A 321 6.27 -23.88 9.25
N LEU A 322 6.70 -25.01 8.69
CA LEU A 322 6.03 -26.30 8.80
C LEU A 322 6.90 -27.30 9.60
N PRO A 323 6.34 -28.00 10.60
CA PRO A 323 7.06 -29.05 11.32
C PRO A 323 7.32 -30.27 10.43
N ALA A 324 8.17 -31.16 10.90
CA ALA A 324 8.50 -32.41 10.19
C ALA A 324 7.31 -33.40 10.09
N SER A 325 6.29 -33.28 10.96
CA SER A 325 5.10 -34.13 10.98
C SER A 325 4.29 -34.06 9.69
N ALA A 326 3.48 -35.10 9.42
CA ALA A 326 2.50 -35.07 8.33
C ALA A 326 1.45 -34.00 8.59
N LEU A 327 1.06 -33.25 7.55
CA LEU A 327 0.10 -32.16 7.60
C LEU A 327 -0.93 -32.29 6.47
N ASP A 328 -2.17 -31.97 6.78
CA ASP A 328 -3.26 -31.79 5.82
C ASP A 328 -4.18 -30.68 6.34
N PHE A 329 -4.08 -29.51 5.76
CA PHE A 329 -4.86 -28.34 6.19
C PHE A 329 -5.09 -27.37 5.05
N GLU A 330 -6.04 -26.47 5.26
CA GLU A 330 -6.36 -25.42 4.30
C GLU A 330 -5.62 -24.13 4.65
N LEU A 331 -5.15 -23.44 3.64
CA LEU A 331 -4.51 -22.12 3.74
C LEU A 331 -5.23 -21.12 2.84
N GLN A 332 -5.28 -19.88 3.27
CA GLN A 332 -5.85 -18.75 2.54
C GLN A 332 -4.72 -17.78 2.23
N ILE A 333 -4.70 -17.27 1.00
CA ILE A 333 -3.76 -16.22 0.57
C ILE A 333 -4.52 -14.91 0.45
N ASP A 334 -4.05 -13.91 1.16
CA ASP A 334 -4.53 -12.54 1.08
C ASP A 334 -4.00 -11.90 -0.23
N CYS A 335 -4.90 -11.69 -1.18
CA CYS A 335 -4.61 -11.10 -2.47
C CYS A 335 -5.91 -10.65 -3.13
N ASP A 336 -5.91 -9.44 -3.70
CA ASP A 336 -7.06 -8.87 -4.40
C ASP A 336 -7.38 -9.59 -5.73
N ASN A 337 -6.42 -10.32 -6.29
CA ASN A 337 -6.60 -11.07 -7.51
C ASN A 337 -6.79 -12.56 -7.22
N GLU A 338 -7.54 -13.23 -8.04
CA GLU A 338 -7.59 -14.69 -8.03
C GLU A 338 -6.23 -15.26 -8.44
N LEU A 339 -5.69 -16.16 -7.62
CA LEU A 339 -4.39 -16.78 -7.81
C LEU A 339 -4.52 -18.16 -8.46
N GLU A 340 -3.60 -18.46 -9.35
CA GLU A 340 -3.35 -19.78 -9.87
C GLU A 340 -2.07 -20.33 -9.24
N TRP A 341 -2.17 -21.49 -8.61
CA TRP A 341 -1.01 -22.20 -8.09
C TRP A 341 -0.13 -22.73 -9.24
N ILE A 342 1.16 -22.42 -9.19
CA ILE A 342 2.14 -22.98 -10.13
C ILE A 342 2.72 -24.26 -9.49
N ASN A 343 2.31 -25.42 -10.01
CA ASN A 343 2.74 -26.69 -9.47
C ASN A 343 4.24 -26.91 -9.70
N ASP A 344 4.97 -27.18 -8.62
CA ASP A 344 6.36 -27.57 -8.65
C ASP A 344 6.51 -28.99 -8.07
N PRO A 345 6.75 -30.00 -8.93
CA PRO A 345 6.83 -31.39 -8.48
C PRO A 345 8.09 -31.69 -7.64
N SER A 346 9.03 -30.76 -7.52
CA SER A 346 10.21 -30.91 -6.65
C SER A 346 9.89 -30.65 -5.18
N LEU A 347 8.77 -30.01 -4.87
CA LEU A 347 8.37 -29.71 -3.49
C LEU A 347 7.97 -30.98 -2.74
N PRO A 348 8.38 -31.12 -1.47
CA PRO A 348 8.02 -32.29 -0.64
C PRO A 348 6.59 -32.23 -0.08
N PHE A 349 5.74 -31.38 -0.65
CA PHE A 349 4.33 -31.23 -0.32
C PHE A 349 3.53 -30.87 -1.57
N VAL A 350 2.21 -31.04 -1.49
CA VAL A 350 1.27 -30.72 -2.58
C VAL A 350 0.36 -29.61 -2.13
N VAL A 351 0.09 -28.65 -3.00
CA VAL A 351 -0.89 -27.61 -2.79
C VAL A 351 -1.92 -27.65 -3.91
N GLU A 352 -3.21 -27.70 -3.56
CA GLU A 352 -4.33 -27.80 -4.50
C GLU A 352 -5.37 -26.75 -4.17
N PRO A 353 -6.05 -26.13 -5.15
CA PRO A 353 -7.17 -25.24 -4.89
C PRO A 353 -8.31 -26.02 -4.20
N VAL A 354 -8.98 -25.41 -3.20
CA VAL A 354 -10.05 -26.07 -2.42
C VAL A 354 -11.37 -26.09 -3.17
N GLY A 355 -11.67 -25.07 -3.95
CA GLY A 355 -12.95 -24.95 -4.62
C GLY A 355 -12.88 -24.22 -5.94
N THR A 356 -14.03 -24.07 -6.59
CA THR A 356 -14.18 -23.39 -7.89
C THR A 356 -15.09 -22.17 -7.79
N THR A 357 -15.57 -21.83 -6.60
CA THR A 357 -16.44 -20.68 -6.36
C THR A 357 -15.62 -19.44 -6.03
N TRP A 358 -16.18 -18.26 -6.27
CA TRP A 358 -15.53 -17.00 -5.87
C TRP A 358 -15.32 -16.87 -4.36
N GLN A 359 -16.11 -17.60 -3.55
CA GLN A 359 -15.97 -17.65 -2.09
C GLN A 359 -14.75 -18.45 -1.64
N ASP A 360 -14.29 -19.36 -2.50
CA ASP A 360 -13.09 -20.18 -2.27
C ASP A 360 -11.85 -19.61 -3.00
N ALA A 361 -11.97 -18.41 -3.55
CA ALA A 361 -10.86 -17.76 -4.24
C ALA A 361 -9.65 -17.65 -3.29
N ASN A 362 -8.47 -18.00 -3.80
CA ASN A 362 -7.20 -17.99 -3.05
C ASN A 362 -7.15 -18.92 -1.84
N ARG A 363 -8.05 -19.92 -1.78
CA ARG A 363 -8.07 -20.95 -0.76
C ARG A 363 -7.45 -22.24 -1.32
N PHE A 364 -6.45 -22.74 -0.63
CA PHE A 364 -5.67 -23.89 -1.06
C PHE A 364 -5.58 -24.92 0.06
N ARG A 365 -5.45 -26.19 -0.30
CA ARG A 365 -5.18 -27.28 0.61
C ARG A 365 -3.75 -27.73 0.48
N LEU A 366 -2.99 -27.64 1.58
CA LEU A 366 -1.62 -28.11 1.66
C LEU A 366 -1.60 -29.49 2.29
N ARG A 367 -0.97 -30.45 1.58
CA ARG A 367 -0.71 -31.80 2.08
C ARG A 367 0.79 -32.06 2.06
N LYS A 368 1.33 -32.32 3.23
CA LYS A 368 2.73 -32.64 3.41
C LYS A 368 2.85 -34.02 4.10
N PRO A 369 3.59 -34.98 3.54
CA PRO A 369 3.87 -36.24 4.24
C PRO A 369 4.80 -35.98 5.43
N LEU A 370 4.93 -36.97 6.29
CA LEU A 370 5.97 -37.00 7.31
C LEU A 370 7.36 -36.96 6.61
N LEU A 371 8.20 -36.02 7.01
CA LEU A 371 9.53 -35.89 6.45
C LEU A 371 10.43 -37.03 6.98
N PRO A 372 11.35 -37.59 6.14
CA PRO A 372 12.19 -38.70 6.56
C PRO A 372 13.13 -38.30 7.70
N PRO A 373 13.55 -39.27 8.54
CA PRO A 373 14.55 -39.01 9.56
C PRO A 373 15.85 -38.44 8.97
N GLY A 374 16.39 -37.42 9.64
CA GLY A 374 17.58 -36.73 9.17
C GLY A 374 17.32 -35.74 8.01
N TYR A 375 16.06 -35.50 7.66
CA TYR A 375 15.72 -34.45 6.70
C TYR A 375 16.24 -33.09 7.20
N PRO A 376 17.02 -32.36 6.40
CA PRO A 376 17.55 -31.07 6.82
C PRO A 376 16.45 -29.99 6.84
N GLU A 377 16.70 -28.88 7.51
CA GLU A 377 15.90 -27.70 7.32
C GLU A 377 16.04 -27.19 5.88
N GLU A 378 14.93 -26.88 5.24
CA GLU A 378 14.89 -26.47 3.85
C GLU A 378 13.92 -25.33 3.62
N GLU A 379 14.29 -24.38 2.76
CA GLU A 379 13.40 -23.31 2.29
C GLU A 379 12.82 -23.67 0.93
N ALA A 380 11.52 -23.60 0.80
CA ALA A 380 10.78 -23.81 -0.43
C ALA A 380 10.02 -22.55 -0.82
N LEU A 381 9.94 -22.23 -2.11
CA LEU A 381 9.11 -21.15 -2.64
C LEU A 381 7.86 -21.74 -3.27
N VAL A 382 6.73 -21.29 -2.76
CA VAL A 382 5.40 -21.54 -3.33
C VAL A 382 5.10 -20.40 -4.28
N ARG A 383 4.84 -20.72 -5.56
CA ARG A 383 4.67 -19.75 -6.62
C ARG A 383 3.23 -19.67 -7.08
N PHE A 384 2.79 -18.45 -7.34
CA PHE A 384 1.44 -18.14 -7.79
C PHE A 384 1.48 -17.24 -9.02
N ARG A 385 0.50 -17.41 -9.89
CA ARG A 385 0.22 -16.49 -10.98
C ARG A 385 -1.10 -15.81 -10.71
N ARG A 386 -1.17 -14.49 -10.85
CA ARG A 386 -2.43 -13.75 -10.75
C ARG A 386 -3.24 -13.97 -12.02
N LYS A 387 -4.45 -14.48 -11.89
CA LYS A 387 -5.35 -14.68 -13.04
C LYS A 387 -5.72 -13.33 -13.64
N GLY A 388 -5.68 -13.23 -14.96
CA GLY A 388 -6.01 -12.02 -15.70
C GLY A 388 -4.90 -10.96 -15.80
N LEU A 389 -3.75 -11.15 -15.13
CA LEU A 389 -2.60 -10.23 -15.18
C LEU A 389 -1.40 -10.78 -15.98
N GLN A 390 -1.67 -11.59 -16.98
CA GLN A 390 -0.61 -12.19 -17.79
C GLN A 390 0.28 -11.11 -18.44
N GLY A 391 1.58 -11.19 -18.18
CA GLY A 391 2.60 -10.32 -18.73
C GLY A 391 2.89 -9.03 -17.92
N VAL A 392 2.16 -8.76 -16.82
CA VAL A 392 2.48 -7.68 -15.87
C VAL A 392 3.15 -8.23 -14.62
N TYR A 393 2.66 -9.38 -14.13
CA TYR A 393 3.25 -10.14 -13.05
C TYR A 393 3.40 -11.58 -13.52
N ASP A 394 4.63 -12.01 -13.71
CA ASP A 394 4.86 -13.36 -14.17
C ASP A 394 4.66 -14.37 -13.03
N GLU A 395 5.11 -14.05 -11.82
CA GLU A 395 4.97 -14.93 -10.66
C GLU A 395 5.09 -14.17 -9.33
N ASP A 396 4.19 -14.47 -8.41
CA ASP A 396 4.32 -14.12 -6.99
C ASP A 396 4.80 -15.34 -6.21
N SER A 397 5.49 -15.14 -5.09
CA SER A 397 5.95 -16.25 -4.27
C SER A 397 5.81 -15.99 -2.79
N LEU A 398 5.47 -17.07 -2.04
CA LEU A 398 5.54 -17.11 -0.59
C LEU A 398 6.59 -18.15 -0.18
N LYS A 399 7.26 -17.91 0.94
CA LYS A 399 8.27 -18.82 1.44
C LYS A 399 7.65 -19.82 2.42
N ILE A 400 8.02 -21.06 2.29
CA ILE A 400 7.76 -22.13 3.25
C ILE A 400 9.08 -22.64 3.78
N VAL A 401 9.24 -22.65 5.09
CA VAL A 401 10.38 -23.27 5.78
C VAL A 401 9.95 -24.61 6.32
N LEU A 402 10.58 -25.65 5.87
CA LEU A 402 10.42 -27.01 6.37
C LEU A 402 11.42 -27.23 7.49
N LEU A 403 10.95 -27.45 8.70
CA LEU A 403 11.82 -27.76 9.81
C LEU A 403 12.48 -29.13 9.63
N ALA A 404 13.74 -29.22 10.04
CA ALA A 404 14.47 -30.47 10.03
C ALA A 404 13.72 -31.58 10.78
N ASN A 405 13.84 -32.83 10.32
CA ASN A 405 13.44 -33.99 11.11
C ASN A 405 14.69 -34.60 11.79
N PRO A 406 14.98 -34.20 13.02
CA PRO A 406 16.19 -34.66 13.72
C PRO A 406 16.03 -36.04 14.36
N ILE A 407 14.93 -36.77 14.10
CA ILE A 407 14.69 -38.09 14.62
C ILE A 407 15.76 -39.07 14.07
N GLN A 408 16.35 -39.87 14.96
CA GLN A 408 17.31 -40.89 14.61
C GLN A 408 16.67 -42.28 14.84
N LEU A 409 16.77 -43.14 13.85
CA LEU A 409 16.26 -44.51 13.91
C LEU A 409 17.42 -45.50 13.96
N GLU A 410 17.29 -46.56 14.79
CA GLU A 410 18.21 -47.67 14.90
C GLU A 410 17.44 -49.00 14.86
N GLY A 411 18.06 -50.06 14.37
CA GLY A 411 17.46 -51.38 14.31
C GLY A 411 16.59 -51.59 13.08
N GLU A 412 15.47 -52.31 13.25
CA GLU A 412 14.54 -52.66 12.16
C GLU A 412 13.42 -51.67 11.91
N LEU A 413 13.45 -50.49 12.58
CA LEU A 413 12.52 -49.43 12.32
C LEU A 413 12.80 -48.76 10.98
N VAL A 414 11.78 -48.67 10.14
CA VAL A 414 11.86 -48.09 8.80
C VAL A 414 10.91 -46.92 8.69
N PHE A 415 11.33 -45.88 8.01
CA PHE A 415 10.47 -44.80 7.69
C PHE A 415 9.49 -45.19 6.55
N GLY A 416 8.20 -45.12 6.83
CA GLY A 416 7.14 -45.30 5.85
C GLY A 416 6.77 -44.01 5.15
N LYS A 417 5.68 -44.02 4.40
CA LYS A 417 5.19 -42.83 3.71
C LYS A 417 4.69 -41.74 4.69
N ASP A 418 3.97 -42.14 5.72
CA ASP A 418 3.31 -41.25 6.67
C ASP A 418 3.59 -41.60 8.14
N ASP A 419 4.39 -42.65 8.36
CA ASP A 419 4.68 -43.22 9.69
C ASP A 419 6.05 -43.96 9.72
N TYR A 420 6.40 -44.48 10.89
CA TYR A 420 7.55 -45.36 11.09
C TYR A 420 7.04 -46.77 11.16
N LEU A 421 7.60 -47.63 10.29
CA LEU A 421 7.18 -49.00 10.15
C LEU A 421 8.22 -49.94 10.73
N CYS A 422 7.76 -51.13 11.17
CA CYS A 422 8.61 -52.22 11.52
C CYS A 422 7.97 -53.53 11.06
N ASP A 423 8.70 -54.36 10.37
CA ASP A 423 8.25 -55.67 9.97
C ASP A 423 8.92 -56.73 10.88
N PHE A 424 8.10 -57.60 11.46
CA PHE A 424 8.58 -58.69 12.31
C PHE A 424 7.69 -59.93 12.20
N ALA A 425 8.31 -61.07 12.21
CA ALA A 425 7.64 -62.36 12.02
C ALA A 425 7.76 -63.31 13.21
N ARG A 426 8.01 -62.78 14.44
CA ARG A 426 8.22 -63.61 15.63
C ARG A 426 7.11 -63.38 16.66
N TYR A 427 6.71 -64.47 17.35
CA TYR A 427 5.74 -64.45 18.43
C TYR A 427 6.36 -64.27 19.82
N VAL A 428 7.51 -63.59 19.88
CA VAL A 428 8.27 -63.34 21.11
C VAL A 428 8.57 -61.85 21.23
N ASP A 429 8.83 -61.45 22.47
CA ASP A 429 9.25 -60.08 22.80
C ASP A 429 10.62 -59.80 22.22
N ASN A 430 10.71 -58.94 21.22
CA ASN A 430 11.92 -58.54 20.55
C ASN A 430 12.11 -57.03 20.62
N GLU A 431 13.35 -56.61 20.82
CA GLU A 431 13.71 -55.22 20.53
C GLU A 431 13.77 -55.04 19.00
N LEU A 432 12.84 -54.30 18.46
CA LEU A 432 12.69 -54.05 17.03
C LEU A 432 13.55 -52.90 16.57
N GLY A 433 13.86 -52.00 17.46
CA GLY A 433 14.73 -50.86 17.18
C GLY A 433 14.58 -49.76 18.23
N ARG A 434 15.29 -48.69 17.98
CA ARG A 434 15.28 -47.50 18.84
C ARG A 434 14.99 -46.26 18.01
N MET A 435 14.33 -45.33 18.67
CA MET A 435 14.05 -44.01 18.13
C MET A 435 14.56 -42.95 19.12
N THR A 436 15.43 -42.08 18.68
CA THR A 436 15.87 -40.95 19.48
C THR A 436 15.16 -39.70 18.99
N LEU A 437 14.43 -39.03 19.90
CA LEU A 437 13.69 -37.80 19.63
C LEU A 437 14.46 -36.60 20.15
N PRO A 438 14.31 -35.42 19.54
CA PRO A 438 14.82 -34.19 20.11
C PRO A 438 14.13 -33.83 21.41
N GLU A 439 14.69 -32.91 22.17
CA GLU A 439 14.07 -32.37 23.38
C GLU A 439 12.73 -31.66 23.01
N GLY A 440 11.68 -31.94 23.79
CA GLY A 440 10.35 -31.37 23.58
C GLY A 440 9.44 -32.14 22.64
N TYR A 441 9.89 -33.26 22.07
CA TYR A 441 9.06 -34.12 21.24
C TYR A 441 8.44 -35.27 22.09
N GLU A 442 7.18 -35.59 21.79
CA GLU A 442 6.48 -36.75 22.36
C GLU A 442 6.30 -37.83 21.29
N LEU A 443 6.39 -39.09 21.70
CA LEU A 443 6.11 -40.21 20.84
C LEU A 443 4.70 -40.70 20.98
N LEU A 444 3.93 -40.61 19.87
CA LEU A 444 2.58 -41.20 19.77
C LEU A 444 2.66 -42.47 18.93
N ALA A 445 2.32 -43.61 19.51
CA ALA A 445 2.30 -44.89 18.81
C ALA A 445 0.86 -45.24 18.39
N ARG A 446 0.64 -45.61 17.13
CA ARG A 446 -0.56 -46.20 16.58
C ARG A 446 -0.27 -47.55 16.03
N PHE A 447 -1.11 -48.55 16.36
CA PHE A 447 -0.95 -49.90 15.92
C PHE A 447 -2.04 -50.25 14.90
N GLN A 448 -1.61 -50.72 13.72
CA GLN A 448 -2.54 -51.03 12.64
C GLN A 448 -3.02 -52.50 12.67
N ASN A 449 -2.32 -53.36 13.41
CA ASN A 449 -2.62 -54.77 13.47
C ASN A 449 -2.97 -55.21 14.90
N GLU A 450 -4.20 -55.74 15.12
CA GLU A 450 -4.70 -56.18 16.42
C GLU A 450 -3.99 -57.43 16.95
N ASP A 451 -3.42 -58.26 16.09
CA ASP A 451 -2.69 -59.45 16.45
C ASP A 451 -1.28 -59.18 16.93
N ALA A 452 -0.76 -57.98 16.63
CA ALA A 452 0.53 -57.56 17.12
C ALA A 452 0.43 -56.93 18.50
N TRP A 453 1.41 -57.13 19.32
CA TRP A 453 1.59 -56.31 20.52
C TRP A 453 2.89 -55.53 20.39
N ILE A 454 2.85 -54.24 20.74
CA ILE A 454 3.99 -53.37 20.68
C ILE A 454 4.02 -52.55 21.97
N LYS A 455 5.24 -52.38 22.49
CA LYS A 455 5.49 -51.61 23.68
C LYS A 455 6.62 -50.62 23.34
N VAL A 456 6.38 -49.39 23.68
CA VAL A 456 7.36 -48.31 23.53
C VAL A 456 7.81 -47.86 24.90
N GLU A 457 9.08 -47.98 25.19
CA GLU A 457 9.65 -47.71 26.49
C GLU A 457 10.85 -46.75 26.39
N GLN A 458 10.92 -45.77 27.29
CA GLN A 458 12.13 -44.99 27.43
C GLN A 458 13.29 -45.89 27.87
N VAL A 459 14.44 -45.74 27.24
CA VAL A 459 15.64 -46.51 27.56
C VAL A 459 16.10 -46.26 29.01
N SER A 460 15.91 -45.04 29.50
CA SER A 460 16.13 -44.70 30.91
C SER A 460 15.27 -43.47 31.26
N ALA A 461 15.01 -43.24 32.54
CA ALA A 461 14.31 -42.05 33.02
C ALA A 461 15.01 -40.76 32.54
N ARG A 462 14.29 -39.90 31.85
CA ARG A 462 14.77 -38.67 31.19
C ARG A 462 15.59 -38.89 29.91
N SER A 463 15.58 -40.08 29.32
CA SER A 463 16.17 -40.33 28.01
C SER A 463 15.21 -39.86 26.91
N ASN A 464 15.72 -39.21 25.88
CA ASN A 464 15.00 -38.96 24.66
C ASN A 464 15.00 -40.13 23.69
N THR A 465 15.61 -41.27 24.08
CA THR A 465 15.66 -42.48 23.30
C THR A 465 14.61 -43.45 23.81
N TYR A 466 13.82 -43.95 22.90
CA TYR A 466 12.78 -44.95 23.13
C TYR A 466 13.18 -46.24 22.41
N ARG A 467 12.99 -47.38 23.06
CA ARG A 467 13.05 -48.67 22.40
C ARG A 467 11.67 -49.16 22.05
N VAL A 468 11.55 -49.71 20.89
CA VAL A 468 10.34 -50.35 20.40
C VAL A 468 10.51 -51.86 20.55
N VAL A 469 9.63 -52.47 21.33
CA VAL A 469 9.64 -53.91 21.60
C VAL A 469 8.29 -54.47 21.16
N GLY A 470 8.28 -55.57 20.44
CA GLY A 470 7.04 -56.12 19.94
C GLY A 470 7.17 -57.56 19.44
N GLY A 471 5.99 -58.09 19.12
CA GLY A 471 5.86 -59.42 18.59
C GLY A 471 4.42 -59.73 18.21
N TRP A 472 4.19 -60.90 17.67
CA TRP A 472 2.84 -61.42 17.44
C TRP A 472 2.27 -62.07 18.69
N ARG A 473 0.96 -61.93 18.93
CA ARG A 473 0.28 -62.70 19.95
C ARG A 473 0.24 -64.17 19.52
N PRO A 474 0.55 -65.15 20.41
CA PRO A 474 0.51 -66.54 20.05
C PRO A 474 -0.95 -67.02 19.82
#